data_fef8f3bb43e862b12ed1fa1c97576f36
#
_entry.id   fef8f3bb43e862b12ed1fa1c97576f36
#
_cell.length_a   1.000
_cell.length_b   1.000
_cell.length_c   1.000
_cell.angle_alpha   90.00
_cell.angle_beta   90.00
_cell.angle_gamma   90.00
#
_symmetry.space_group_name_H-M   'P 1'
#
loop_
_entity.id
_entity.type
_entity.pdbx_description
1 polymer ?
#
loop_
_entity_poly.entity_id
_entity_poly.type
_entity_poly.pdbx_seq_one_letter_code
_entity_poly.pdbx_strand_id
1 'polypeptide(L)'
;QKTSLLKYFFDEITDMVGALDEEESKEVLEKIDEDERKDVQKLLNYDPDTAGGIMATEFVSIRENKSIGETLKYLQKEAPDAESVYYLYVVDKMDILKGVVSLRDIVCTQFDTKISDITNNNVISVKYDVDQEEVANIFEKYGFLSMPVVNENNKLLGMVTADDIMEVLKDESTEDIHRLGGIDKEEKVDGTLSESIKSRLPWLVINLITAILAASVVGAFEGTISQVVSLATFMPIVAGMGGNAGTQSLTIIVRGIALGELTGENAWRIFFKELLVGLTTGVAIGAIICGLGYIWERNMIFGIVIGIAMILNMMAATTSGFIVPVVLKKLKVDPALASAVFVTTVTDVLGFFFFLGLATMFIQYLI
;
A
#
# COMPACT_ATOMS: atom_id res chain seq x y z
N GLN A 1 -20.65 -27.63 14.46
CA GLN A 1 -19.59 -27.61 13.42
C GLN A 1 -18.74 -26.32 13.47
N LYS A 2 -19.28 -25.12 13.80
CA LYS A 2 -18.50 -23.89 13.96
C LYS A 2 -17.53 -23.92 15.16
N THR A 3 -17.89 -24.58 16.25
CA THR A 3 -17.09 -24.63 17.49
C THR A 3 -15.87 -25.55 17.42
N SER A 4 -15.79 -26.48 16.46
CA SER A 4 -14.65 -27.39 16.32
C SER A 4 -13.53 -26.85 15.42
N LEU A 5 -13.83 -25.82 14.62
CA LEU A 5 -12.82 -25.09 13.82
C LEU A 5 -12.05 -24.04 14.64
N LEU A 6 -12.65 -23.56 15.74
CA LEU A 6 -12.05 -22.59 16.66
C LEU A 6 -10.91 -23.13 17.52
N LYS A 7 -10.50 -24.39 17.35
CA LYS A 7 -9.44 -25.01 18.17
C LYS A 7 -8.02 -24.85 17.63
N TYR A 8 -7.84 -24.23 16.46
CA TYR A 8 -6.57 -24.34 15.76
C TYR A 8 -5.79 -23.04 15.59
N PHE A 9 -6.39 -21.83 15.66
CA PHE A 9 -5.67 -20.58 15.39
C PHE A 9 -6.29 -19.39 16.16
N PHE A 10 -5.55 -18.79 17.12
CA PHE A 10 -6.04 -17.66 17.91
C PHE A 10 -6.04 -16.35 17.14
N ASP A 11 -5.13 -16.15 16.20
CA ASP A 11 -5.08 -15.04 15.26
C ASP A 11 -6.30 -15.04 14.32
N GLU A 12 -6.62 -16.18 13.67
CA GLU A 12 -7.85 -16.31 12.86
C GLU A 12 -9.13 -16.04 13.66
N ILE A 13 -9.16 -16.42 14.95
CA ILE A 13 -10.29 -16.10 15.83
C ILE A 13 -10.33 -14.59 16.10
N THR A 14 -9.18 -13.96 16.28
CA THR A 14 -9.06 -12.52 16.55
C THR A 14 -9.56 -11.73 15.36
N ASP A 15 -9.16 -12.10 14.14
CA ASP A 15 -9.62 -11.47 12.90
C ASP A 15 -11.12 -11.65 12.68
N MET A 16 -11.62 -12.86 12.91
CA MET A 16 -13.08 -13.14 12.87
C MET A 16 -13.87 -12.29 13.86
N VAL A 17 -13.37 -12.17 15.09
CA VAL A 17 -14.04 -11.41 16.16
C VAL A 17 -13.93 -9.90 15.91
N GLY A 18 -12.80 -9.42 15.37
CA GLY A 18 -12.59 -8.03 14.98
C GLY A 18 -13.49 -7.58 13.83
N ALA A 19 -13.87 -8.48 12.93
CA ALA A 19 -14.76 -8.22 11.80
C ALA A 19 -16.26 -8.27 12.15
N LEU A 20 -16.64 -8.71 13.37
CA LEU A 20 -18.02 -8.82 13.84
C LEU A 20 -18.47 -7.54 14.56
N ASP A 21 -19.79 -7.33 14.67
CA ASP A 21 -20.32 -6.28 15.53
C ASP A 21 -20.16 -6.61 17.03
N GLU A 22 -20.34 -5.60 17.92
CA GLU A 22 -20.11 -5.76 19.35
C GLU A 22 -20.97 -6.86 20.02
N GLU A 23 -22.17 -7.14 19.49
CA GLU A 23 -23.07 -8.17 20.08
C GLU A 23 -22.62 -9.56 19.62
N GLU A 24 -22.29 -9.73 18.35
CA GLU A 24 -21.80 -10.98 17.77
C GLU A 24 -20.40 -11.33 18.31
N SER A 25 -19.50 -10.36 18.45
CA SER A 25 -18.17 -10.53 19.06
C SER A 25 -18.29 -11.08 20.48
N LYS A 26 -19.18 -10.52 21.32
CA LYS A 26 -19.40 -11.02 22.68
C LYS A 26 -19.93 -12.45 22.69
N GLU A 27 -20.86 -12.78 21.78
CA GLU A 27 -21.42 -14.12 21.70
C GLU A 27 -20.38 -15.17 21.29
N VAL A 28 -19.44 -14.81 20.41
CA VAL A 28 -18.32 -15.68 20.01
C VAL A 28 -17.34 -15.85 21.16
N LEU A 29 -16.93 -14.75 21.80
CA LEU A 29 -16.00 -14.77 22.93
C LEU A 29 -16.53 -15.53 24.16
N GLU A 30 -17.86 -15.57 24.38
CA GLU A 30 -18.47 -16.38 25.46
C GLU A 30 -18.44 -17.89 25.20
N LYS A 31 -18.26 -18.30 23.93
CA LYS A 31 -18.21 -19.72 23.52
C LYS A 31 -16.79 -20.31 23.52
N ILE A 32 -15.78 -19.49 23.73
CA ILE A 32 -14.34 -19.85 23.77
C ILE A 32 -13.95 -20.11 25.23
N ASP A 33 -12.98 -21.01 25.47
CA ASP A 33 -12.45 -21.30 26.79
C ASP A 33 -11.83 -20.05 27.43
N GLU A 34 -11.84 -19.96 28.77
CA GLU A 34 -11.48 -18.73 29.51
C GLU A 34 -10.02 -18.30 29.28
N ASP A 35 -9.11 -19.24 29.06
CA ASP A 35 -7.70 -18.92 28.81
C ASP A 35 -7.49 -18.44 27.36
N GLU A 36 -8.09 -19.11 26.38
CA GLU A 36 -8.13 -18.68 24.97
C GLU A 36 -8.76 -17.30 24.80
N ARG A 37 -9.85 -17.02 25.50
CA ARG A 37 -10.51 -15.70 25.52
C ARG A 37 -9.58 -14.58 25.94
N LYS A 38 -8.71 -14.82 26.92
CA LYS A 38 -7.76 -13.79 27.40
C LYS A 38 -6.72 -13.46 26.34
N ASP A 39 -6.24 -14.46 25.59
CA ASP A 39 -5.26 -14.25 24.55
C ASP A 39 -5.89 -13.52 23.33
N VAL A 40 -7.08 -13.93 22.89
CA VAL A 40 -7.85 -13.21 21.87
C VAL A 40 -8.14 -11.76 22.29
N GLN A 41 -8.60 -11.54 23.54
CA GLN A 41 -8.83 -10.18 24.05
C GLN A 41 -7.56 -9.34 24.12
N LYS A 42 -6.41 -9.95 24.32
CA LYS A 42 -5.12 -9.26 24.32
C LYS A 42 -4.71 -8.87 22.92
N LEU A 43 -4.91 -9.73 21.92
CA LEU A 43 -4.64 -9.46 20.52
C LEU A 43 -5.55 -8.36 19.98
N LEU A 44 -6.83 -8.37 20.31
CA LEU A 44 -7.80 -7.32 19.92
C LEU A 44 -7.45 -5.90 20.43
N ASN A 45 -6.49 -5.74 21.34
CA ASN A 45 -6.01 -4.42 21.76
C ASN A 45 -4.92 -3.84 20.86
N TYR A 46 -4.35 -4.64 19.95
CA TYR A 46 -3.40 -4.14 18.97
C TYR A 46 -4.14 -3.65 17.73
N ASP A 47 -3.51 -2.75 17.00
CA ASP A 47 -4.00 -2.30 15.71
C ASP A 47 -3.85 -3.47 14.71
N PRO A 48 -4.93 -3.87 13.99
CA PRO A 48 -4.90 -5.02 13.09
C PRO A 48 -3.84 -4.91 11.97
N ASP A 49 -3.55 -3.69 11.50
CA ASP A 49 -2.59 -3.44 10.43
C ASP A 49 -1.13 -3.34 10.96
N THR A 50 -0.82 -3.92 12.14
CA THR A 50 0.52 -3.90 12.76
C THR A 50 1.04 -5.30 13.08
N ALA A 51 2.37 -5.41 13.33
CA ALA A 51 2.99 -6.65 13.79
C ALA A 51 2.30 -7.28 15.01
N GLY A 52 1.73 -6.45 15.88
CA GLY A 52 0.96 -6.91 17.05
C GLY A 52 -0.42 -7.44 16.70
N GLY A 53 -1.04 -6.93 15.62
CA GLY A 53 -2.33 -7.39 15.11
C GLY A 53 -2.21 -8.75 14.41
N ILE A 54 -1.17 -8.92 13.59
CA ILE A 54 -0.95 -10.13 12.78
C ILE A 54 -0.09 -11.20 13.47
N MET A 55 0.30 -11.03 14.76
CA MET A 55 1.16 -11.99 15.45
C MET A 55 0.35 -13.15 16.06
N ALA A 56 0.90 -14.36 15.95
CA ALA A 56 0.49 -15.49 16.73
C ALA A 56 1.11 -15.47 18.13
N THR A 57 0.35 -15.92 19.14
CA THR A 57 0.82 -16.03 20.52
C THR A 57 1.28 -17.42 20.90
N GLU A 58 1.01 -18.43 20.06
CA GLU A 58 1.34 -19.84 20.23
C GLU A 58 2.76 -20.16 19.73
N PHE A 59 3.76 -19.53 20.32
CA PHE A 59 5.16 -19.77 20.00
C PHE A 59 5.88 -20.56 21.08
N VAL A 60 6.98 -21.24 20.69
CA VAL A 60 7.82 -21.98 21.64
C VAL A 60 8.99 -21.10 22.09
N SER A 61 9.03 -20.81 23.40
CA SER A 61 10.16 -20.15 24.04
C SER A 61 10.92 -21.12 24.97
N ILE A 62 12.24 -20.97 25.01
CA ILE A 62 13.13 -21.78 25.83
C ILE A 62 14.10 -20.92 26.62
N ARG A 63 14.54 -21.45 27.75
CA ARG A 63 15.54 -20.78 28.61
C ARG A 63 16.96 -21.14 28.16
N GLU A 64 17.86 -20.14 28.10
CA GLU A 64 19.26 -20.31 27.67
C GLU A 64 20.06 -21.36 28.45
N ASN A 65 19.70 -21.59 29.72
CA ASN A 65 20.40 -22.52 30.63
C ASN A 65 19.98 -23.98 30.47
N LYS A 66 19.00 -24.29 29.64
CA LYS A 66 18.54 -25.65 29.35
C LYS A 66 19.50 -26.39 28.45
N SER A 67 19.55 -27.74 28.60
CA SER A 67 20.24 -28.62 27.65
C SER A 67 19.36 -28.98 26.46
N ILE A 68 19.98 -29.43 25.37
CA ILE A 68 19.25 -29.94 24.18
C ILE A 68 18.30 -31.07 24.57
N GLY A 69 18.73 -32.02 25.43
CA GLY A 69 17.89 -33.12 25.85
C GLY A 69 16.68 -32.70 26.67
N GLU A 70 16.81 -31.68 27.53
CA GLU A 70 15.67 -31.08 28.24
C GLU A 70 14.73 -30.35 27.28
N THR A 71 15.29 -29.62 26.32
CA THR A 71 14.54 -28.87 25.30
C THR A 71 13.73 -29.80 24.41
N LEU A 72 14.30 -30.92 23.96
CA LEU A 72 13.57 -31.89 23.15
C LEU A 72 12.40 -32.54 23.91
N LYS A 73 12.57 -32.80 25.20
CA LYS A 73 11.45 -33.29 26.04
C LYS A 73 10.36 -32.25 26.23
N TYR A 74 10.75 -30.98 26.35
CA TYR A 74 9.80 -29.85 26.43
C TYR A 74 9.03 -29.70 25.13
N LEU A 75 9.72 -29.75 23.98
CA LEU A 75 9.10 -29.69 22.65
C LEU A 75 8.10 -30.83 22.43
N GLN A 76 8.41 -32.04 22.84
CA GLN A 76 7.49 -33.20 22.72
C GLN A 76 6.17 -32.96 23.47
N LYS A 77 6.17 -32.14 24.50
CA LYS A 77 4.99 -31.81 25.28
C LYS A 77 4.24 -30.58 24.75
N GLU A 78 4.95 -29.51 24.40
CA GLU A 78 4.37 -28.20 24.09
C GLU A 78 4.23 -27.93 22.56
N ALA A 79 5.08 -28.54 21.72
CA ALA A 79 5.05 -28.31 20.28
C ALA A 79 3.75 -28.70 19.56
N PRO A 80 2.93 -29.68 20.07
CA PRO A 80 1.65 -29.97 19.43
C PRO A 80 0.65 -28.80 19.44
N ASP A 81 0.82 -27.86 20.37
CA ASP A 81 -0.05 -26.70 20.54
C ASP A 81 0.58 -25.40 20.01
N ALA A 82 1.78 -25.47 19.42
CA ALA A 82 2.46 -24.34 18.83
C ALA A 82 2.18 -24.26 17.33
N GLU A 83 1.92 -23.06 16.83
CA GLU A 83 1.66 -22.80 15.42
C GLU A 83 2.86 -23.15 14.53
N SER A 84 4.06 -22.75 14.96
CA SER A 84 5.31 -23.06 14.26
C SER A 84 6.43 -23.43 15.22
N VAL A 85 7.19 -24.47 14.87
CA VAL A 85 8.35 -24.96 15.63
C VAL A 85 9.66 -24.86 14.85
N TYR A 86 9.69 -24.18 13.71
CA TYR A 86 10.92 -24.02 12.91
C TYR A 86 12.02 -23.30 13.68
N TYR A 87 11.64 -22.31 14.47
CA TYR A 87 12.51 -21.55 15.35
C TYR A 87 11.99 -21.55 16.78
N LEU A 88 12.92 -21.70 17.72
CA LEU A 88 12.66 -21.58 19.14
C LEU A 88 13.32 -20.29 19.65
N TYR A 89 12.54 -19.47 20.34
CA TYR A 89 13.00 -18.20 20.87
C TYR A 89 13.63 -18.37 22.24
N VAL A 90 14.90 -17.96 22.35
CA VAL A 90 15.64 -18.04 23.61
C VAL A 90 15.39 -16.82 24.43
N VAL A 91 14.88 -17.00 25.64
CA VAL A 91 14.51 -15.90 26.54
C VAL A 91 15.18 -16.03 27.91
N ASP A 92 15.36 -14.91 28.60
CA ASP A 92 15.80 -14.90 29.99
C ASP A 92 14.64 -15.07 30.98
N LYS A 93 14.92 -14.94 32.29
CA LYS A 93 13.94 -15.12 33.37
C LYS A 93 12.79 -14.11 33.37
N MET A 94 12.94 -13.00 32.64
CA MET A 94 11.95 -11.93 32.51
C MET A 94 11.27 -11.95 31.12
N ASP A 95 11.41 -13.05 30.38
CA ASP A 95 10.93 -13.25 29.01
C ASP A 95 11.51 -12.27 27.98
N ILE A 96 12.67 -11.68 28.26
CA ILE A 96 13.40 -10.83 27.34
C ILE A 96 14.08 -11.72 26.27
N LEU A 97 13.86 -11.41 25.02
CA LEU A 97 14.45 -12.10 23.88
C LEU A 97 15.97 -11.96 23.88
N LYS A 98 16.70 -13.07 23.86
CA LYS A 98 18.15 -13.16 23.82
C LYS A 98 18.68 -13.70 22.50
N GLY A 99 17.92 -14.57 21.85
CA GLY A 99 18.38 -15.22 20.66
C GLY A 99 17.34 -16.14 20.05
N VAL A 100 17.74 -16.84 19.01
CA VAL A 100 16.93 -17.84 18.32
C VAL A 100 17.76 -19.09 18.05
N VAL A 101 17.14 -20.25 18.12
CA VAL A 101 17.71 -21.55 17.76
C VAL A 101 16.78 -22.24 16.78
N SER A 102 17.31 -22.77 15.67
CA SER A 102 16.49 -23.53 14.73
C SER A 102 16.23 -24.94 15.27
N LEU A 103 15.08 -25.51 14.93
CA LEU A 103 14.79 -26.93 15.24
C LEU A 103 15.87 -27.85 14.65
N ARG A 104 16.40 -27.52 13.46
CA ARG A 104 17.51 -28.24 12.84
C ARG A 104 18.75 -28.29 13.73
N ASP A 105 19.14 -27.17 14.33
CA ASP A 105 20.33 -27.12 15.20
C ASP A 105 20.14 -27.94 16.46
N ILE A 106 18.93 -27.94 17.03
CA ILE A 106 18.56 -28.77 18.18
C ILE A 106 18.67 -30.26 17.84
N VAL A 107 18.13 -30.67 16.69
CA VAL A 107 18.14 -32.12 16.29
C VAL A 107 19.55 -32.59 15.92
N CYS A 108 20.40 -31.70 15.39
CA CYS A 108 21.77 -32.06 14.97
C CYS A 108 22.82 -31.90 16.07
N THR A 109 22.46 -31.41 17.26
CA THR A 109 23.41 -31.15 18.36
C THR A 109 23.30 -32.26 19.46
N GLN A 110 24.41 -32.47 20.19
CA GLN A 110 24.47 -33.46 21.28
C GLN A 110 23.56 -33.06 22.44
N PHE A 111 22.92 -34.07 23.09
CA PHE A 111 21.90 -33.89 24.15
C PHE A 111 22.40 -33.07 25.36
N ASP A 112 23.69 -33.15 25.70
CA ASP A 112 24.27 -32.49 26.88
C ASP A 112 24.67 -31.03 26.60
N THR A 113 24.65 -30.61 25.34
CA THR A 113 25.00 -29.22 24.95
C THR A 113 23.95 -28.27 25.49
N LYS A 114 24.37 -27.10 25.97
CA LYS A 114 23.46 -26.05 26.41
C LYS A 114 22.91 -25.26 25.25
N ILE A 115 21.68 -24.79 25.39
CA ILE A 115 21.03 -23.92 24.39
C ILE A 115 21.84 -22.66 24.17
N SER A 116 22.42 -22.06 25.22
CA SER A 116 23.33 -20.89 25.11
C SER A 116 24.46 -21.06 24.11
N ASP A 117 24.95 -22.29 23.92
CA ASP A 117 26.15 -22.56 23.11
C ASP A 117 25.83 -22.63 21.61
N ILE A 118 24.55 -22.79 21.25
CA ILE A 118 24.05 -22.85 19.86
C ILE A 118 23.12 -21.68 19.51
N THR A 119 22.87 -20.79 20.46
CA THR A 119 21.96 -19.65 20.27
C THR A 119 22.56 -18.63 19.30
N ASN A 120 21.82 -18.26 18.29
CA ASN A 120 22.12 -17.10 17.47
C ASN A 120 21.59 -15.83 18.15
N ASN A 121 22.49 -14.98 18.63
CA ASN A 121 22.14 -13.75 19.34
C ASN A 121 21.83 -12.58 18.37
N ASN A 122 22.12 -12.71 17.08
CA ASN A 122 21.80 -11.71 16.07
C ASN A 122 20.38 -11.95 15.54
N VAL A 123 19.39 -11.76 16.41
CA VAL A 123 17.98 -11.91 16.04
C VAL A 123 17.44 -10.61 15.49
N ILE A 124 16.80 -10.70 14.33
CA ILE A 124 15.95 -9.63 13.81
C ILE A 124 14.57 -9.84 14.42
N SER A 125 14.09 -8.83 15.12
CA SER A 125 12.75 -8.78 15.74
C SER A 125 12.08 -7.48 15.35
N VAL A 126 10.77 -7.45 15.38
CA VAL A 126 9.96 -6.25 15.17
C VAL A 126 9.23 -5.88 16.45
N LYS A 127 8.93 -4.59 16.61
CA LYS A 127 8.05 -4.12 17.66
C LYS A 127 6.61 -4.35 17.26
N TYR A 128 5.73 -4.50 18.26
CA TYR A 128 4.30 -4.76 18.05
C TYR A 128 3.56 -3.64 17.30
N ASP A 129 4.09 -2.41 17.30
CA ASP A 129 3.51 -1.21 16.66
C ASP A 129 4.06 -0.93 15.25
N VAL A 130 4.88 -1.83 14.71
CA VAL A 130 5.40 -1.72 13.35
C VAL A 130 4.32 -2.13 12.37
N ASP A 131 4.15 -1.33 11.32
CA ASP A 131 3.21 -1.56 10.24
C ASP A 131 3.44 -2.91 9.53
N GLN A 132 2.34 -3.60 9.17
CA GLN A 132 2.41 -4.93 8.55
C GLN A 132 3.14 -4.93 7.20
N GLU A 133 3.06 -3.86 6.42
CA GLU A 133 3.80 -3.73 5.15
C GLU A 133 5.32 -3.70 5.40
N GLU A 134 5.78 -3.00 6.46
CA GLU A 134 7.20 -2.99 6.84
C GLU A 134 7.66 -4.36 7.34
N VAL A 135 6.81 -5.08 8.08
CA VAL A 135 7.05 -6.47 8.50
C VAL A 135 7.22 -7.37 7.28
N ALA A 136 6.31 -7.29 6.31
CA ALA A 136 6.36 -8.06 5.07
C ALA A 136 7.64 -7.79 4.27
N ASN A 137 8.05 -6.53 4.16
CA ASN A 137 9.31 -6.14 3.51
C ASN A 137 10.55 -6.75 4.19
N ILE A 138 10.54 -6.89 5.52
CA ILE A 138 11.62 -7.56 6.27
C ILE A 138 11.64 -9.06 5.96
N PHE A 139 10.47 -9.72 5.92
CA PHE A 139 10.38 -11.14 5.55
C PHE A 139 10.91 -11.39 4.14
N GLU A 140 10.51 -10.59 3.16
CA GLU A 140 10.99 -10.71 1.78
C GLU A 140 12.52 -10.55 1.70
N LYS A 141 13.05 -9.53 2.39
CA LYS A 141 14.49 -9.22 2.37
C LYS A 141 15.36 -10.33 2.95
N TYR A 142 14.90 -10.98 4.02
CA TYR A 142 15.72 -11.95 4.76
C TYR A 142 15.29 -13.40 4.54
N GLY A 143 14.12 -13.64 3.94
CA GLY A 143 13.59 -14.99 3.69
C GLY A 143 13.28 -15.76 4.97
N PHE A 144 12.70 -15.10 5.97
CA PHE A 144 12.34 -15.74 7.24
C PHE A 144 11.13 -16.68 7.09
N LEU A 145 11.06 -17.71 7.94
CA LEU A 145 9.89 -18.55 8.11
C LEU A 145 9.01 -18.07 9.27
N SER A 146 9.62 -17.48 10.29
CA SER A 146 8.94 -16.75 11.34
C SER A 146 9.85 -15.70 11.96
N MET A 147 9.26 -14.66 12.55
CA MET A 147 9.99 -13.54 13.16
C MET A 147 9.35 -13.15 14.49
N PRO A 148 10.15 -12.94 15.56
CA PRO A 148 9.63 -12.58 16.88
C PRO A 148 9.15 -11.15 16.94
N VAL A 149 8.00 -10.95 17.59
CA VAL A 149 7.42 -9.67 17.93
C VAL A 149 7.73 -9.33 19.39
N VAL A 150 8.23 -8.12 19.63
CA VAL A 150 8.66 -7.68 20.97
C VAL A 150 8.03 -6.35 21.37
N ASN A 151 8.00 -6.09 22.69
CA ASN A 151 7.64 -4.78 23.21
C ASN A 151 8.86 -3.84 23.32
N GLU A 152 8.63 -2.61 23.84
CA GLU A 152 9.66 -1.60 24.07
C GLU A 152 10.85 -2.08 24.92
N ASN A 153 10.62 -3.05 25.82
CA ASN A 153 11.63 -3.63 26.70
C ASN A 153 12.27 -4.90 26.14
N ASN A 154 12.06 -5.19 24.85
CA ASN A 154 12.52 -6.41 24.18
C ASN A 154 11.94 -7.70 24.78
N LYS A 155 10.80 -7.63 25.47
CA LYS A 155 10.05 -8.80 25.93
C LYS A 155 9.32 -9.41 24.76
N LEU A 156 9.44 -10.73 24.59
CA LEU A 156 8.76 -11.49 23.55
C LEU A 156 7.23 -11.48 23.80
N LEU A 157 6.47 -11.08 22.80
CA LEU A 157 5.01 -11.01 22.82
C LEU A 157 4.35 -12.08 21.98
N GLY A 158 4.91 -12.35 20.81
CA GLY A 158 4.40 -13.27 19.81
C GLY A 158 5.42 -13.51 18.71
N MET A 159 4.96 -14.11 17.63
CA MET A 159 5.72 -14.23 16.38
C MET A 159 4.78 -14.01 15.20
N VAL A 160 5.34 -13.55 14.08
CA VAL A 160 4.67 -13.55 12.78
C VAL A 160 5.25 -14.65 11.93
N THR A 161 4.42 -15.36 11.18
CA THR A 161 4.83 -16.47 10.33
C THR A 161 4.85 -16.08 8.84
N ALA A 162 5.44 -16.90 7.98
CA ALA A 162 5.55 -16.60 6.57
C ALA A 162 4.23 -16.71 5.81
N ASP A 163 3.31 -17.55 6.27
CA ASP A 163 1.97 -17.72 5.73
C ASP A 163 1.10 -16.48 5.99
N ASP A 164 1.12 -15.93 7.23
CA ASP A 164 0.46 -14.65 7.54
C ASP A 164 0.98 -13.52 6.66
N ILE A 165 2.30 -13.46 6.47
CA ILE A 165 2.90 -12.46 5.57
C ILE A 165 2.46 -12.64 4.11
N MET A 166 2.20 -13.86 3.66
CA MET A 166 1.64 -14.07 2.30
C MET A 166 0.22 -13.51 2.18
N GLU A 167 -0.57 -13.56 3.24
CA GLU A 167 -1.90 -12.94 3.30
C GLU A 167 -1.77 -11.41 3.34
N VAL A 168 -0.95 -10.87 4.23
CA VAL A 168 -0.64 -9.44 4.29
C VAL A 168 -0.22 -8.88 2.92
N LEU A 169 0.73 -9.53 2.22
CA LEU A 169 1.18 -9.07 0.89
C LEU A 169 0.06 -9.05 -0.15
N LYS A 170 -0.87 -9.99 -0.08
CA LYS A 170 -2.04 -10.04 -0.96
C LYS A 170 -3.02 -8.91 -0.63
N ASP A 171 -3.26 -8.66 0.66
CA ASP A 171 -4.20 -7.66 1.12
C ASP A 171 -3.69 -6.24 0.87
N GLU A 172 -2.41 -5.96 1.15
CA GLU A 172 -1.75 -4.70 0.79
C GLU A 172 -1.81 -4.43 -0.73
N SER A 173 -1.52 -5.47 -1.54
CA SER A 173 -1.62 -5.35 -3.00
C SER A 173 -3.05 -5.06 -3.47
N THR A 174 -4.06 -5.62 -2.80
CA THR A 174 -5.48 -5.38 -3.09
C THR A 174 -5.88 -3.97 -2.66
N GLU A 175 -5.43 -3.54 -1.48
CA GLU A 175 -5.64 -2.19 -0.96
C GLU A 175 -5.06 -1.13 -1.91
N ASP A 176 -3.82 -1.30 -2.37
CA ASP A 176 -3.18 -0.43 -3.36
C ASP A 176 -4.03 -0.29 -4.63
N ILE A 177 -4.57 -1.41 -5.15
CA ILE A 177 -5.42 -1.40 -6.35
C ILE A 177 -6.72 -0.65 -6.09
N HIS A 178 -7.37 -0.87 -4.95
CA HIS A 178 -8.61 -0.19 -4.56
C HIS A 178 -8.37 1.31 -4.42
N ARG A 179 -7.33 1.72 -3.72
CA ARG A 179 -6.96 3.13 -3.50
C ARG A 179 -6.61 3.85 -4.80
N LEU A 180 -5.88 3.20 -5.72
CA LEU A 180 -5.62 3.75 -7.05
C LEU A 180 -6.92 3.91 -7.85
N GLY A 181 -7.92 3.06 -7.62
CA GLY A 181 -9.26 3.17 -8.20
C GLY A 181 -10.16 4.22 -7.52
N GLY A 182 -9.71 4.83 -6.41
CA GLY A 182 -10.52 5.75 -5.61
C GLY A 182 -11.65 5.04 -4.86
N ILE A 183 -11.38 3.83 -4.34
CA ILE A 183 -12.30 2.99 -3.59
C ILE A 183 -11.67 2.71 -2.21
N ASP A 184 -12.49 2.46 -1.20
CA ASP A 184 -12.02 2.05 0.13
C ASP A 184 -11.49 0.61 0.11
N LYS A 185 -10.53 0.30 0.99
CA LYS A 185 -9.90 -1.02 1.10
C LYS A 185 -10.89 -2.15 1.40
N GLU A 186 -11.95 -1.85 2.13
CA GLU A 186 -12.93 -2.85 2.61
C GLU A 186 -13.98 -3.24 1.56
N GLU A 187 -14.00 -2.62 0.36
CA GLU A 187 -15.03 -2.93 -0.63
C GLU A 187 -14.87 -4.33 -1.23
N LYS A 188 -15.93 -5.13 -1.15
CA LYS A 188 -15.99 -6.49 -1.68
C LYS A 188 -16.98 -6.59 -2.84
N VAL A 189 -16.69 -7.50 -3.79
CA VAL A 189 -17.55 -7.73 -4.98
C VAL A 189 -18.94 -8.22 -4.59
N ASP A 190 -19.05 -8.98 -3.51
CA ASP A 190 -20.30 -9.53 -2.95
C ASP A 190 -20.88 -8.68 -1.80
N GLY A 191 -20.30 -7.51 -1.55
CA GLY A 191 -20.75 -6.56 -0.54
C GLY A 191 -22.16 -6.03 -0.79
N THR A 192 -22.79 -5.51 0.25
CA THR A 192 -24.14 -4.92 0.16
C THR A 192 -24.13 -3.58 -0.59
N LEU A 193 -25.27 -3.20 -1.16
CA LEU A 193 -25.43 -1.89 -1.83
C LEU A 193 -25.05 -0.72 -0.90
N SER A 194 -25.39 -0.82 0.37
CA SER A 194 -25.10 0.25 1.36
C SER A 194 -23.61 0.41 1.61
N GLU A 195 -22.88 -0.69 1.71
CA GLU A 195 -21.42 -0.70 1.87
C GLU A 195 -20.74 -0.08 0.65
N SER A 196 -21.10 -0.53 -0.57
CA SER A 196 -20.55 0.03 -1.80
C SER A 196 -20.81 1.54 -1.95
N ILE A 197 -21.99 2.02 -1.55
CA ILE A 197 -22.28 3.47 -1.58
C ILE A 197 -21.41 4.21 -0.57
N LYS A 198 -21.24 3.69 0.63
CA LYS A 198 -20.41 4.31 1.68
C LYS A 198 -18.93 4.38 1.28
N SER A 199 -18.44 3.34 0.62
CA SER A 199 -17.06 3.25 0.14
C SER A 199 -16.76 4.25 -0.99
N ARG A 200 -17.63 4.33 -2.00
CA ARG A 200 -17.39 5.11 -3.24
C ARG A 200 -17.83 6.56 -3.16
N LEU A 201 -18.95 6.85 -2.49
CA LEU A 201 -19.58 8.19 -2.52
C LEU A 201 -18.65 9.30 -2.01
N PRO A 202 -17.88 9.15 -0.92
CA PRO A 202 -16.96 10.19 -0.46
C PRO A 202 -15.92 10.57 -1.53
N TRP A 203 -15.33 9.57 -2.19
CA TRP A 203 -14.35 9.79 -3.26
C TRP A 203 -14.97 10.45 -4.50
N LEU A 204 -16.21 10.06 -4.86
CA LEU A 204 -16.92 10.70 -5.96
C LEU A 204 -17.25 12.17 -5.66
N VAL A 205 -17.56 12.52 -4.41
CA VAL A 205 -17.78 13.91 -4.00
C VAL A 205 -16.47 14.71 -4.07
N ILE A 206 -15.35 14.15 -3.64
CA ILE A 206 -14.03 14.80 -3.79
C ILE A 206 -13.72 15.01 -5.28
N ASN A 207 -13.93 13.98 -6.12
CA ASN A 207 -13.77 14.09 -7.57
C ASN A 207 -14.66 15.17 -8.19
N LEU A 208 -15.90 15.33 -7.71
CA LEU A 208 -16.81 16.39 -8.17
C LEU A 208 -16.25 17.78 -7.84
N ILE A 209 -15.72 17.97 -6.63
CA ILE A 209 -15.11 19.25 -6.22
C ILE A 209 -13.92 19.58 -7.11
N THR A 210 -13.05 18.62 -7.37
CA THR A 210 -11.88 18.83 -8.23
C THR A 210 -12.27 19.06 -9.71
N ALA A 211 -13.32 18.40 -10.19
CA ALA A 211 -13.88 18.64 -11.52
C ALA A 211 -14.46 20.07 -11.65
N ILE A 212 -15.10 20.60 -10.60
CA ILE A 212 -15.58 21.99 -10.57
C ILE A 212 -14.38 22.96 -10.65
N LEU A 213 -13.27 22.64 -9.99
CA LEU A 213 -12.04 23.45 -10.10
C LEU A 213 -11.52 23.48 -11.55
N ALA A 214 -11.44 22.32 -12.22
CA ALA A 214 -11.06 22.27 -13.64
C ALA A 214 -12.04 23.01 -14.54
N ALA A 215 -13.35 22.88 -14.29
CA ALA A 215 -14.41 23.61 -15.01
C ALA A 215 -14.29 25.14 -14.82
N SER A 216 -13.86 25.62 -13.66
CA SER A 216 -13.63 27.05 -13.41
C SER A 216 -12.51 27.63 -14.28
N VAL A 217 -11.47 26.83 -14.55
CA VAL A 217 -10.41 27.21 -15.51
C VAL A 217 -10.98 27.35 -16.92
N VAL A 218 -11.81 26.39 -17.35
CA VAL A 218 -12.49 26.48 -18.66
C VAL A 218 -13.35 27.74 -18.75
N GLY A 219 -14.13 28.04 -17.70
CA GLY A 219 -14.96 29.23 -17.61
C GLY A 219 -14.19 30.55 -17.75
N ALA A 220 -12.94 30.60 -17.24
CA ALA A 220 -12.07 31.76 -17.40
C ALA A 220 -11.69 32.03 -18.87
N PHE A 221 -11.78 31.03 -19.76
CA PHE A 221 -11.47 31.13 -21.18
C PHE A 221 -12.72 31.10 -22.09
N GLU A 222 -13.93 31.31 -21.55
CA GLU A 222 -15.19 31.27 -22.30
C GLU A 222 -15.14 32.16 -23.54
N GLY A 223 -14.55 33.38 -23.41
CA GLY A 223 -14.40 34.31 -24.52
C GLY A 223 -13.54 33.78 -25.66
N THR A 224 -12.52 32.98 -25.38
CA THR A 224 -11.68 32.31 -26.38
C THR A 224 -12.42 31.15 -27.05
N ILE A 225 -13.13 30.36 -26.28
CA ILE A 225 -13.89 29.20 -26.77
C ILE A 225 -15.03 29.66 -27.67
N SER A 226 -15.72 30.75 -27.33
CA SER A 226 -16.81 31.31 -28.15
C SER A 226 -16.36 31.81 -29.51
N GLN A 227 -15.10 32.28 -29.62
CA GLN A 227 -14.52 32.73 -30.89
C GLN A 227 -14.00 31.55 -31.73
N VAL A 228 -13.48 30.49 -31.11
CA VAL A 228 -12.93 29.29 -31.78
C VAL A 228 -13.58 28.06 -31.15
N VAL A 229 -14.80 27.72 -31.59
CA VAL A 229 -15.62 26.64 -31.02
C VAL A 229 -14.93 25.28 -31.10
N SER A 230 -14.09 25.04 -32.09
CA SER A 230 -13.33 23.81 -32.25
C SER A 230 -12.42 23.50 -31.09
N LEU A 231 -12.00 24.49 -30.28
CA LEU A 231 -11.24 24.25 -29.06
C LEU A 231 -12.00 23.30 -28.12
N ALA A 232 -13.31 23.48 -27.99
CA ALA A 232 -14.15 22.62 -27.14
C ALA A 232 -14.13 21.15 -27.59
N THR A 233 -13.99 20.88 -28.90
CA THR A 233 -13.92 19.52 -29.47
C THR A 233 -12.62 18.80 -29.05
N PHE A 234 -11.53 19.56 -28.90
CA PHE A 234 -10.22 18.97 -28.56
C PHE A 234 -9.93 18.91 -27.05
N MET A 235 -10.71 19.65 -26.23
CA MET A 235 -10.53 19.63 -24.77
C MET A 235 -10.55 18.21 -24.16
N PRO A 236 -11.51 17.33 -24.50
CA PRO A 236 -11.53 15.96 -23.95
C PRO A 236 -10.28 15.15 -24.32
N ILE A 237 -9.70 15.41 -25.50
CA ILE A 237 -8.48 14.73 -25.94
C ILE A 237 -7.29 15.18 -25.09
N VAL A 238 -7.16 16.48 -24.85
CA VAL A 238 -6.06 17.03 -24.03
C VAL A 238 -6.17 16.52 -22.59
N ALA A 239 -7.35 16.61 -21.97
CA ALA A 239 -7.58 16.12 -20.61
C ALA A 239 -7.37 14.60 -20.50
N GLY A 240 -8.01 13.81 -21.38
CA GLY A 240 -7.92 12.37 -21.35
C GLY A 240 -6.50 11.83 -21.53
N MET A 241 -5.72 12.42 -22.44
CA MET A 241 -4.33 12.01 -22.65
C MET A 241 -3.44 12.39 -21.45
N GLY A 242 -3.64 13.56 -20.87
CA GLY A 242 -2.95 13.98 -19.64
C GLY A 242 -3.27 13.04 -18.46
N GLY A 243 -4.55 12.75 -18.23
CA GLY A 243 -5.00 11.82 -17.20
C GLY A 243 -4.38 10.44 -17.35
N ASN A 244 -4.38 9.88 -18.57
CA ASN A 244 -3.76 8.58 -18.84
C ASN A 244 -2.24 8.56 -18.57
N ALA A 245 -1.52 9.59 -19.02
CA ALA A 245 -0.07 9.68 -18.80
C ALA A 245 0.26 9.85 -17.31
N GLY A 246 -0.53 10.67 -16.61
CA GLY A 246 -0.40 10.87 -15.17
C GLY A 246 -0.63 9.57 -14.39
N THR A 247 -1.69 8.82 -14.73
CA THR A 247 -1.99 7.53 -14.10
C THR A 247 -0.91 6.48 -14.37
N GLN A 248 -0.35 6.42 -15.59
CA GLN A 248 0.75 5.51 -15.90
C GLN A 248 2.00 5.82 -15.05
N SER A 249 2.36 7.09 -14.92
CA SER A 249 3.48 7.51 -14.07
C SER A 249 3.20 7.23 -12.59
N LEU A 250 2.01 7.60 -12.12
CA LEU A 250 1.53 7.36 -10.76
C LEU A 250 1.64 5.88 -10.36
N THR A 251 1.10 4.98 -11.18
CA THR A 251 1.10 3.52 -10.91
C THR A 251 2.52 2.98 -10.72
N ILE A 252 3.47 3.41 -11.56
CA ILE A 252 4.87 2.98 -11.46
C ILE A 252 5.52 3.54 -10.19
N ILE A 253 5.24 4.79 -9.84
CA ILE A 253 5.86 5.47 -8.70
C ILE A 253 5.28 4.94 -7.37
N VAL A 254 3.97 4.75 -7.25
CA VAL A 254 3.34 4.13 -6.07
C VAL A 254 3.92 2.74 -5.84
N ARG A 255 3.96 1.91 -6.89
CA ARG A 255 4.55 0.57 -6.79
C ARG A 255 6.03 0.60 -6.42
N GLY A 256 6.82 1.53 -6.98
CA GLY A 256 8.22 1.72 -6.63
C GLY A 256 8.44 2.21 -5.19
N ILE A 257 7.46 2.92 -4.63
CA ILE A 257 7.46 3.32 -3.21
C ILE A 257 7.16 2.11 -2.31
N ALA A 258 6.15 1.30 -2.63
CA ALA A 258 5.75 0.11 -1.89
C ALA A 258 6.88 -0.94 -1.86
N LEU A 259 7.55 -1.17 -2.98
CA LEU A 259 8.68 -2.10 -3.07
C LEU A 259 10.02 -1.54 -2.50
N GLY A 260 10.04 -0.31 -1.97
CA GLY A 260 11.28 0.32 -1.50
C GLY A 260 12.30 0.64 -2.60
N GLU A 261 11.92 0.54 -3.89
CA GLU A 261 12.79 0.86 -5.03
C GLU A 261 13.03 2.36 -5.16
N LEU A 262 12.06 3.19 -4.73
CA LEU A 262 12.18 4.64 -4.72
C LEU A 262 12.69 5.11 -3.35
N THR A 263 13.97 5.50 -3.34
CA THR A 263 14.68 6.02 -2.16
C THR A 263 15.00 7.50 -2.30
N GLY A 264 15.35 8.16 -1.18
CA GLY A 264 15.80 9.56 -1.22
C GLY A 264 17.02 9.79 -2.11
N GLU A 265 17.90 8.78 -2.25
CA GLU A 265 19.12 8.87 -3.05
C GLU A 265 18.85 8.86 -4.56
N ASN A 266 17.85 8.07 -5.02
CA ASN A 266 17.55 7.91 -6.44
C ASN A 266 16.37 8.76 -6.93
N ALA A 267 15.65 9.43 -6.03
CA ALA A 267 14.43 10.18 -6.34
C ALA A 267 14.62 11.23 -7.45
N TRP A 268 15.73 11.98 -7.41
CA TRP A 268 16.02 12.98 -8.45
C TRP A 268 16.26 12.35 -9.83
N ARG A 269 16.94 11.22 -9.89
CA ARG A 269 17.17 10.51 -11.15
C ARG A 269 15.85 10.02 -11.74
N ILE A 270 14.95 9.47 -10.90
CA ILE A 270 13.63 8.99 -11.32
C ILE A 270 12.75 10.17 -11.75
N PHE A 271 12.76 11.29 -11.03
CA PHE A 271 12.06 12.52 -11.41
C PHE A 271 12.43 12.98 -12.84
N PHE A 272 13.72 13.11 -13.12
CA PHE A 272 14.18 13.52 -14.47
C PHE A 272 13.85 12.47 -15.54
N LYS A 273 13.86 11.18 -15.18
CA LYS A 273 13.39 10.13 -16.09
C LYS A 273 11.93 10.34 -16.45
N GLU A 274 11.04 10.52 -15.46
CA GLU A 274 9.60 10.75 -15.69
C GLU A 274 9.34 12.03 -16.50
N LEU A 275 10.06 13.10 -16.21
CA LEU A 275 9.99 14.34 -16.99
C LEU A 275 10.38 14.11 -18.47
N LEU A 276 11.43 13.34 -18.73
CA LEU A 276 11.85 12.99 -20.10
C LEU A 276 10.86 12.05 -20.78
N VAL A 277 10.24 11.13 -20.05
CA VAL A 277 9.14 10.29 -20.55
C VAL A 277 7.98 11.18 -20.98
N GLY A 278 7.56 12.14 -20.14
CA GLY A 278 6.51 13.09 -20.47
C GLY A 278 6.85 13.95 -21.71
N LEU A 279 8.09 14.42 -21.82
CA LEU A 279 8.55 15.18 -22.98
C LEU A 279 8.54 14.32 -24.26
N THR A 280 9.12 13.13 -24.23
CA THR A 280 9.26 12.28 -25.43
C THR A 280 7.90 11.76 -25.92
N THR A 281 7.05 11.28 -25.02
CA THR A 281 5.69 10.86 -25.33
C THR A 281 4.83 12.05 -25.73
N GLY A 282 5.01 13.21 -25.06
CA GLY A 282 4.36 14.46 -25.41
C GLY A 282 4.69 14.95 -26.81
N VAL A 283 5.95 14.87 -27.24
CA VAL A 283 6.34 15.21 -28.62
C VAL A 283 5.71 14.26 -29.61
N ALA A 284 5.71 12.95 -29.35
CA ALA A 284 5.12 11.96 -30.26
C ALA A 284 3.60 12.18 -30.40
N ILE A 285 2.87 12.26 -29.30
CA ILE A 285 1.42 12.48 -29.33
C ILE A 285 1.08 13.89 -29.80
N GLY A 286 1.87 14.90 -29.38
CA GLY A 286 1.73 16.28 -29.84
C GLY A 286 1.88 16.45 -31.35
N ALA A 287 2.81 15.72 -31.97
CA ALA A 287 2.93 15.70 -33.43
C ALA A 287 1.71 15.08 -34.13
N ILE A 288 1.16 14.00 -33.58
CA ILE A 288 -0.04 13.35 -34.11
C ILE A 288 -1.24 14.30 -34.02
N ILE A 289 -1.47 14.90 -32.84
CA ILE A 289 -2.61 15.77 -32.64
C ILE A 289 -2.47 17.10 -33.38
N CYS A 290 -1.24 17.60 -33.60
CA CYS A 290 -0.94 18.72 -34.46
C CYS A 290 -1.42 18.45 -35.90
N GLY A 291 -1.10 17.29 -36.45
CA GLY A 291 -1.56 16.85 -37.77
C GLY A 291 -3.08 16.73 -37.84
N LEU A 292 -3.71 16.14 -36.85
CA LEU A 292 -5.16 16.02 -36.76
C LEU A 292 -5.86 17.37 -36.65
N GLY A 293 -5.34 18.28 -35.81
CA GLY A 293 -5.83 19.65 -35.67
C GLY A 293 -5.74 20.45 -36.97
N TYR A 294 -4.63 20.29 -37.69
CA TYR A 294 -4.46 20.89 -39.02
C TYR A 294 -5.47 20.36 -40.06
N ILE A 295 -5.67 19.05 -40.09
CA ILE A 295 -6.63 18.43 -41.02
C ILE A 295 -8.06 18.90 -40.73
N TRP A 296 -8.40 18.99 -39.44
CA TRP A 296 -9.75 19.36 -38.98
C TRP A 296 -10.10 20.82 -39.28
N GLU A 297 -9.24 21.76 -38.86
CA GLU A 297 -9.49 23.18 -38.96
C GLU A 297 -8.90 23.84 -40.23
N ARG A 298 -8.09 23.09 -40.98
CA ARG A 298 -7.32 23.65 -42.11
C ARG A 298 -6.43 24.83 -41.71
N ASN A 299 -6.11 24.94 -40.44
CA ASN A 299 -5.28 26.00 -39.87
C ASN A 299 -4.04 25.38 -39.18
N MET A 300 -2.85 25.67 -39.73
CA MET A 300 -1.59 25.13 -39.21
C MET A 300 -1.28 25.59 -37.79
N ILE A 301 -1.67 26.85 -37.46
CA ILE A 301 -1.42 27.46 -36.15
C ILE A 301 -2.29 26.77 -35.11
N PHE A 302 -3.53 26.42 -35.45
CA PHE A 302 -4.42 25.61 -34.58
C PHE A 302 -3.78 24.24 -34.23
N GLY A 303 -3.25 23.53 -35.23
CA GLY A 303 -2.54 22.27 -35.01
C GLY A 303 -1.32 22.44 -34.09
N ILE A 304 -0.50 23.51 -34.34
CA ILE A 304 0.69 23.78 -33.51
C ILE A 304 0.30 24.09 -32.06
N VAL A 305 -0.72 24.91 -31.84
CA VAL A 305 -1.21 25.27 -30.49
C VAL A 305 -1.61 24.02 -29.70
N ILE A 306 -2.40 23.12 -30.32
CA ILE A 306 -2.80 21.88 -29.66
C ILE A 306 -1.57 20.98 -29.41
N GLY A 307 -0.68 20.85 -30.40
CA GLY A 307 0.52 20.04 -30.29
C GLY A 307 1.42 20.48 -29.11
N ILE A 308 1.68 21.78 -28.98
CA ILE A 308 2.47 22.33 -27.86
C ILE A 308 1.74 22.16 -26.54
N ALA A 309 0.42 22.43 -26.50
CA ALA A 309 -0.39 22.20 -25.30
C ALA A 309 -0.32 20.75 -24.84
N MET A 310 -0.37 19.81 -25.77
CA MET A 310 -0.24 18.38 -25.49
C MET A 310 1.12 18.04 -24.88
N ILE A 311 2.22 18.57 -25.42
CA ILE A 311 3.57 18.37 -24.85
C ILE A 311 3.63 18.85 -23.40
N LEU A 312 3.16 20.09 -23.16
CA LEU A 312 3.16 20.68 -21.81
C LEU A 312 2.28 19.88 -20.85
N ASN A 313 1.10 19.44 -21.29
CA ASN A 313 0.21 18.64 -20.48
C ASN A 313 0.79 17.27 -20.14
N MET A 314 1.41 16.57 -21.09
CA MET A 314 2.07 15.29 -20.86
C MET A 314 3.25 15.41 -19.85
N MET A 315 4.03 16.49 -19.98
CA MET A 315 5.09 16.77 -19.00
C MET A 315 4.52 17.05 -17.60
N ALA A 316 3.47 17.86 -17.50
CA ALA A 316 2.78 18.13 -16.23
C ALA A 316 2.18 16.83 -15.63
N ALA A 317 1.62 15.99 -16.48
CA ALA A 317 1.02 14.71 -16.10
C ALA A 317 2.05 13.76 -15.45
N THR A 318 3.15 13.47 -16.14
CA THR A 318 4.19 12.57 -15.62
C THR A 318 4.90 13.17 -14.39
N THR A 319 5.09 14.49 -14.38
CA THR A 319 5.65 15.19 -13.23
C THR A 319 4.74 15.12 -12.00
N SER A 320 3.42 15.32 -12.17
CA SER A 320 2.46 15.19 -11.06
C SER A 320 2.34 13.74 -10.59
N GLY A 321 2.34 12.76 -11.51
CA GLY A 321 2.37 11.34 -11.19
C GLY A 321 3.58 10.91 -10.35
N PHE A 322 4.69 11.65 -10.43
CA PHE A 322 5.84 11.47 -9.55
C PHE A 322 5.71 12.28 -8.24
N ILE A 323 5.40 13.58 -8.32
CA ILE A 323 5.45 14.49 -7.16
C ILE A 323 4.37 14.14 -6.14
N VAL A 324 3.13 13.86 -6.59
CA VAL A 324 2.00 13.63 -5.68
C VAL A 324 2.27 12.49 -4.70
N PRO A 325 2.58 11.26 -5.13
CA PRO A 325 2.82 10.16 -4.19
C PRO A 325 4.06 10.38 -3.32
N VAL A 326 5.11 11.00 -3.83
CA VAL A 326 6.32 11.31 -3.05
C VAL A 326 6.03 12.34 -1.95
N VAL A 327 5.18 13.32 -2.22
CA VAL A 327 4.77 14.31 -1.21
C VAL A 327 3.89 13.66 -0.15
N LEU A 328 2.91 12.82 -0.54
CA LEU A 328 2.05 12.09 0.40
C LEU A 328 2.89 11.21 1.34
N LYS A 329 3.85 10.45 0.81
CA LYS A 329 4.80 9.66 1.63
C LYS A 329 5.56 10.52 2.63
N LYS A 330 6.04 11.71 2.23
CA LYS A 330 6.72 12.63 3.16
C LYS A 330 5.81 13.17 4.25
N LEU A 331 4.54 13.33 3.96
CA LEU A 331 3.52 13.75 4.92
C LEU A 331 3.02 12.59 5.81
N LYS A 332 3.58 11.39 5.64
CA LYS A 332 3.15 10.14 6.31
C LYS A 332 1.69 9.79 5.99
N VAL A 333 1.26 10.10 4.81
CA VAL A 333 -0.02 9.69 4.23
C VAL A 333 0.30 8.64 3.18
N ASP A 334 -0.53 7.62 3.10
CA ASP A 334 -0.35 6.56 2.12
C ASP A 334 -0.30 7.13 0.69
N PRO A 335 0.76 6.81 -0.07
CA PRO A 335 0.94 7.29 -1.44
C PRO A 335 -0.16 6.86 -2.42
N ALA A 336 -0.78 5.70 -2.21
CA ALA A 336 -1.88 5.22 -3.05
C ALA A 336 -3.17 6.01 -2.80
N LEU A 337 -3.35 6.46 -1.55
CA LEU A 337 -4.53 7.22 -1.14
C LEU A 337 -4.64 8.55 -1.90
N ALA A 338 -5.79 8.78 -2.51
CA ALA A 338 -6.11 10.04 -3.20
C ALA A 338 -5.18 10.45 -4.36
N SER A 339 -4.06 9.72 -4.59
CA SER A 339 -3.07 10.09 -5.61
C SER A 339 -3.67 10.22 -7.01
N ALA A 340 -4.57 9.31 -7.41
CA ALA A 340 -5.22 9.35 -8.72
C ALA A 340 -6.09 10.61 -8.88
N VAL A 341 -6.85 10.98 -7.84
CA VAL A 341 -7.72 12.17 -7.85
C VAL A 341 -6.89 13.45 -7.98
N PHE A 342 -5.80 13.55 -7.22
CA PHE A 342 -4.92 14.72 -7.30
C PHE A 342 -4.20 14.82 -8.64
N VAL A 343 -3.69 13.70 -9.16
CA VAL A 343 -3.00 13.68 -10.46
C VAL A 343 -3.95 14.06 -11.58
N THR A 344 -5.16 13.50 -11.64
CA THR A 344 -6.15 13.87 -12.66
C THR A 344 -6.58 15.32 -12.53
N THR A 345 -6.75 15.84 -11.32
CA THR A 345 -7.03 17.26 -11.09
C THR A 345 -5.93 18.17 -11.66
N VAL A 346 -4.67 17.85 -11.37
CA VAL A 346 -3.53 18.64 -11.88
C VAL A 346 -3.49 18.58 -13.40
N THR A 347 -3.70 17.41 -14.00
CA THR A 347 -3.66 17.26 -15.47
C THR A 347 -4.81 17.97 -16.17
N ASP A 348 -6.00 17.98 -15.60
CA ASP A 348 -7.16 18.68 -16.16
C ASP A 348 -6.98 20.21 -16.05
N VAL A 349 -6.64 20.71 -14.86
CA VAL A 349 -6.42 22.14 -14.61
C VAL A 349 -5.30 22.67 -15.49
N LEU A 350 -4.13 22.05 -15.47
CA LEU A 350 -2.98 22.50 -16.26
C LEU A 350 -3.18 22.22 -17.75
N GLY A 351 -3.80 21.13 -18.13
CA GLY A 351 -4.12 20.78 -19.50
C GLY A 351 -5.03 21.82 -20.16
N PHE A 352 -6.13 22.17 -19.50
CA PHE A 352 -7.02 23.24 -19.97
C PHE A 352 -6.33 24.62 -19.96
N PHE A 353 -5.58 24.92 -18.90
CA PHE A 353 -4.84 26.18 -18.82
C PHE A 353 -3.82 26.35 -19.95
N PHE A 354 -2.98 25.33 -20.22
CA PHE A 354 -2.01 25.40 -21.31
C PHE A 354 -2.69 25.47 -22.67
N PHE A 355 -3.71 24.63 -22.88
CA PHE A 355 -4.39 24.59 -24.17
C PHE A 355 -5.14 25.87 -24.47
N LEU A 356 -6.01 26.31 -23.58
CA LEU A 356 -6.83 27.51 -23.78
C LEU A 356 -6.00 28.80 -23.64
N GLY A 357 -4.98 28.77 -22.77
CA GLY A 357 -4.03 29.90 -22.63
C GLY A 357 -3.22 30.13 -23.90
N LEU A 358 -2.66 29.07 -24.49
CA LEU A 358 -1.98 29.17 -25.79
C LEU A 358 -2.95 29.58 -26.90
N ALA A 359 -4.15 29.01 -26.95
CA ALA A 359 -5.16 29.41 -27.92
C ALA A 359 -5.52 30.92 -27.79
N THR A 360 -5.62 31.43 -26.57
CA THR A 360 -5.86 32.85 -26.30
C THR A 360 -4.71 33.72 -26.78
N MET A 361 -3.46 33.31 -26.56
CA MET A 361 -2.28 34.03 -27.02
C MET A 361 -2.20 34.14 -28.56
N PHE A 362 -2.64 33.10 -29.26
CA PHE A 362 -2.62 33.02 -30.72
C PHE A 362 -3.97 33.26 -31.36
N ILE A 363 -4.95 33.82 -30.64
CA ILE A 363 -6.35 33.96 -31.09
C ILE A 363 -6.47 34.67 -32.44
N GLN A 364 -5.65 35.70 -32.67
CA GLN A 364 -5.65 36.46 -33.93
C GLN A 364 -5.31 35.61 -35.18
N TYR A 365 -4.67 34.48 -34.98
CA TYR A 365 -4.28 33.56 -36.07
C TYR A 365 -5.21 32.37 -36.16
N LEU A 366 -6.11 32.19 -35.19
CA LEU A 366 -7.07 31.09 -35.12
C LEU A 366 -8.44 31.49 -35.68
N ILE A 367 -8.75 32.75 -35.68
CA ILE A 367 -9.93 33.38 -36.32
C ILE A 367 -9.57 33.70 -37.76
#